data_2840718aba181d3a535d5ebead79c274
#
_entry.id   2840718aba181d3a535d5ebead79c274
#
_cell.length_a   1.000
_cell.length_b   1.000
_cell.length_c   1.000
_cell.angle_alpha   90.00
_cell.angle_beta   90.00
_cell.angle_gamma   90.00
#
_symmetry.space_group_name_H-M   'P 1'
#
loop_
_entity.id
_entity.type
_entity.pdbx_description
1 polymer ?
#
loop_
_entity_poly.entity_id
_entity_poly.type
_entity_poly.pdbx_seq_one_letter_code
_entity_poly.pdbx_strand_id
1 'polypeptide(L)'
;MPNAIETYGLTRVFGGRAAVDNLTLQIPTGTVFGFLGPNGAGKTTTVRMLAALIAPTSGSAVVAGQRLGVGDTAIRHSVGILTETPGLYDRLSAWQNLLFFAHMYDVPDPRAGQQAERYLRMLGLWERRNDPAGSFSKGMRQKLAIARALLHEPAIVFLDEPTAGLDPEAARTVRDFVKELRAEGRTIFLTKHNLPEADELCDLIAVFRTRLLRVDSPANLRAGLFGHGTLIRFAGDAARWKVETEALPFVREVTARDGALAVTMDDPDAQNPLLINALVAAGAHIRYVEPIAHSLEDVYLELMEKESLPGHYE
;
A
#
# COMPACT_ATOMS: atom_id res chain seq x y z
N MET A 1 -14.62 -13.97 -1.83
CA MET A 1 -14.02 -14.02 -0.48
C MET A 1 -14.76 -12.99 0.38
N PRO A 2 -14.93 -13.20 1.70
CA PRO A 2 -15.52 -12.19 2.55
C PRO A 2 -14.62 -10.96 2.64
N ASN A 3 -15.20 -9.79 2.88
CA ASN A 3 -14.44 -8.57 3.10
C ASN A 3 -14.01 -8.46 4.57
N ALA A 4 -12.78 -8.04 4.80
CA ALA A 4 -12.26 -7.71 6.12
C ALA A 4 -12.73 -6.31 6.56
N ILE A 5 -12.82 -5.38 5.61
CA ILE A 5 -13.25 -4.01 5.84
C ILE A 5 -14.22 -3.60 4.73
N GLU A 6 -15.33 -2.99 5.11
CA GLU A 6 -16.28 -2.37 4.20
C GLU A 6 -16.64 -0.97 4.72
N THR A 7 -16.67 0.02 3.86
CA THR A 7 -17.12 1.38 4.20
C THR A 7 -18.15 1.85 3.20
N TYR A 8 -19.12 2.62 3.67
CA TYR A 8 -20.24 3.12 2.90
C TYR A 8 -20.43 4.61 3.21
N GLY A 9 -19.94 5.47 2.33
CA GLY A 9 -20.02 6.92 2.49
C GLY A 9 -19.36 7.44 3.77
N LEU A 10 -18.33 6.75 4.28
CA LEU A 10 -17.70 7.07 5.56
C LEU A 10 -17.07 8.45 5.51
N THR A 11 -17.51 9.35 6.41
CA THR A 11 -17.12 10.76 6.41
C THR A 11 -16.69 11.22 7.79
N ARG A 12 -15.64 12.03 7.86
CA ARG A 12 -15.21 12.71 9.09
C ARG A 12 -14.91 14.18 8.85
N VAL A 13 -15.58 15.03 9.59
CA VAL A 13 -15.42 16.49 9.55
C VAL A 13 -14.87 16.99 10.88
N PHE A 14 -13.89 17.89 10.82
CA PHE A 14 -13.34 18.61 11.97
C PHE A 14 -13.44 20.11 11.69
N GLY A 15 -14.09 20.86 12.56
CA GLY A 15 -14.18 22.32 12.44
C GLY A 15 -14.71 22.80 11.07
N GLY A 16 -15.70 22.08 10.49
CA GLY A 16 -16.26 22.41 9.18
C GLY A 16 -15.45 21.93 7.98
N ARG A 17 -14.26 21.36 8.18
CA ARG A 17 -13.42 20.81 7.10
C ARG A 17 -13.48 19.29 7.10
N ALA A 18 -13.81 18.70 5.95
CA ALA A 18 -13.77 17.26 5.80
C ALA A 18 -12.30 16.77 5.75
N ALA A 19 -11.96 15.85 6.66
CA ALA A 19 -10.71 15.11 6.62
C ALA A 19 -10.86 13.82 5.81
N VAL A 20 -12.04 13.22 5.83
CA VAL A 20 -12.47 12.08 5.01
C VAL A 20 -13.87 12.40 4.51
N ASP A 21 -14.09 12.31 3.22
CA ASP A 21 -15.36 12.64 2.58
C ASP A 21 -15.84 11.48 1.71
N ASN A 22 -17.01 10.92 2.08
CA ASN A 22 -17.74 9.91 1.31
C ASN A 22 -16.90 8.67 0.90
N LEU A 23 -16.07 8.15 1.80
CA LEU A 23 -15.23 6.99 1.51
C LEU A 23 -16.08 5.71 1.43
N THR A 24 -16.18 5.14 0.22
CA THR A 24 -16.78 3.82 -0.03
C THR A 24 -15.71 2.88 -0.55
N LEU A 25 -15.43 1.80 0.19
CA LEU A 25 -14.30 0.91 -0.04
C LEU A 25 -14.62 -0.50 0.46
N GLN A 26 -14.11 -1.51 -0.23
CA GLN A 26 -14.17 -2.91 0.16
C GLN A 26 -12.78 -3.52 0.09
N ILE A 27 -12.34 -4.14 1.19
CA ILE A 27 -11.02 -4.79 1.30
C ILE A 27 -11.24 -6.26 1.60
N PRO A 28 -10.84 -7.18 0.69
CA PRO A 28 -10.94 -8.61 0.90
C PRO A 28 -10.07 -9.08 2.08
N THR A 29 -10.49 -10.15 2.74
CA THR A 29 -9.68 -10.82 3.78
C THR A 29 -8.38 -11.37 3.20
N GLY A 30 -7.28 -11.27 3.95
CA GLY A 30 -5.96 -11.76 3.56
C GLY A 30 -5.21 -10.88 2.55
N THR A 31 -5.69 -9.66 2.32
CA THR A 31 -5.11 -8.70 1.36
C THR A 31 -4.13 -7.75 2.06
N VAL A 32 -3.01 -7.46 1.43
CA VAL A 32 -2.17 -6.30 1.76
C VAL A 32 -2.69 -5.10 0.97
N PHE A 33 -3.31 -4.18 1.66
CA PHE A 33 -3.96 -3.01 1.11
C PHE A 33 -3.15 -1.74 1.36
N GLY A 34 -2.73 -1.05 0.30
CA GLY A 34 -2.02 0.22 0.36
C GLY A 34 -2.99 1.41 0.29
N PHE A 35 -2.91 2.31 1.25
CA PHE A 35 -3.70 3.53 1.27
C PHE A 35 -2.78 4.74 1.08
N LEU A 36 -2.68 5.20 -0.16
CA LEU A 36 -1.71 6.19 -0.61
C LEU A 36 -2.34 7.58 -0.68
N GLY A 37 -1.57 8.59 -0.32
CA GLY A 37 -2.00 9.98 -0.43
C GLY A 37 -0.99 10.93 0.22
N PRO A 38 -1.06 12.24 -0.05
CA PRO A 38 -0.17 13.23 0.52
C PRO A 38 -0.38 13.37 2.04
N ASN A 39 0.51 14.09 2.69
CA ASN A 39 0.34 14.44 4.09
C ASN A 39 -0.92 15.31 4.26
N GLY A 40 -1.71 15.03 5.29
CA GLY A 40 -2.99 15.69 5.51
C GLY A 40 -4.16 15.20 4.65
N ALA A 41 -3.96 14.17 3.79
CA ALA A 41 -5.02 13.59 2.97
C ALA A 41 -6.16 12.91 3.75
N GLY A 42 -5.98 12.63 5.05
CA GLY A 42 -6.98 11.95 5.88
C GLY A 42 -6.65 10.47 6.17
N LYS A 43 -5.48 9.97 5.78
CA LYS A 43 -5.07 8.56 5.97
C LYS A 43 -5.16 8.10 7.42
N THR A 44 -4.46 8.79 8.32
CA THR A 44 -4.48 8.49 9.77
C THR A 44 -5.88 8.64 10.37
N THR A 45 -6.68 9.61 9.88
CA THR A 45 -8.08 9.77 10.31
C THR A 45 -8.91 8.56 9.90
N THR A 46 -8.73 8.05 8.68
CA THR A 46 -9.41 6.84 8.20
C THR A 46 -9.04 5.63 9.05
N VAL A 47 -7.75 5.40 9.31
CA VAL A 47 -7.28 4.32 10.21
C VAL A 47 -7.91 4.44 11.59
N ARG A 48 -7.94 5.64 12.18
CA ARG A 48 -8.54 5.85 13.51
C ARG A 48 -10.05 5.57 13.54
N MET A 49 -10.78 5.88 12.48
CA MET A 49 -12.21 5.51 12.38
C MET A 49 -12.38 4.00 12.27
N LEU A 50 -11.65 3.35 11.35
CA LEU A 50 -11.75 1.90 11.12
C LEU A 50 -11.32 1.07 12.33
N ALA A 51 -10.42 1.61 13.13
CA ALA A 51 -10.01 1.00 14.40
C ALA A 51 -10.90 1.35 15.59
N ALA A 52 -12.05 2.00 15.36
CA ALA A 52 -12.99 2.43 16.38
C ALA A 52 -12.35 3.31 17.49
N LEU A 53 -11.36 4.14 17.13
CA LEU A 53 -10.74 5.13 18.03
C LEU A 53 -11.42 6.49 17.96
N ILE A 54 -12.04 6.83 16.84
CA ILE A 54 -12.87 8.03 16.66
C ILE A 54 -14.14 7.66 15.89
N ALA A 55 -15.25 8.29 16.23
CA ALA A 55 -16.51 8.08 15.51
C ALA A 55 -16.51 8.82 14.17
N PRO A 56 -17.15 8.29 13.12
CA PRO A 56 -17.42 9.04 11.89
C PRO A 56 -18.44 10.16 12.15
N THR A 57 -18.46 11.18 11.29
CA THR A 57 -19.50 12.22 11.28
C THR A 57 -20.77 11.69 10.58
N SER A 58 -20.59 10.90 9.52
CA SER A 58 -21.67 10.23 8.80
C SER A 58 -21.13 9.00 8.05
N GLY A 59 -22.04 8.23 7.43
CA GLY A 59 -21.72 6.98 6.78
C GLY A 59 -21.61 5.81 7.76
N SER A 60 -21.15 4.67 7.28
CA SER A 60 -21.01 3.46 8.09
C SER A 60 -19.81 2.63 7.67
N ALA A 61 -19.34 1.74 8.56
CA ALA A 61 -18.31 0.77 8.25
C ALA A 61 -18.57 -0.56 8.96
N VAL A 62 -18.09 -1.64 8.35
CA VAL A 62 -17.97 -2.97 8.94
C VAL A 62 -16.49 -3.35 8.94
N VAL A 63 -15.95 -3.72 10.10
CA VAL A 63 -14.55 -4.09 10.28
C VAL A 63 -14.49 -5.43 11.01
N ALA A 64 -13.82 -6.41 10.45
CA ALA A 64 -13.80 -7.79 10.97
C ALA A 64 -15.21 -8.34 11.27
N GLY A 65 -16.19 -8.05 10.39
CA GLY A 65 -17.59 -8.46 10.56
C GLY A 65 -18.39 -7.67 11.60
N GLN A 66 -17.80 -6.67 12.26
CA GLN A 66 -18.43 -5.85 13.30
C GLN A 66 -18.77 -4.45 12.77
N ARG A 67 -19.99 -3.98 13.07
CA ARG A 67 -20.44 -2.65 12.66
C ARG A 67 -19.82 -1.57 13.55
N LEU A 68 -19.18 -0.59 12.95
CA LEU A 68 -18.63 0.58 13.64
C LEU A 68 -19.75 1.37 14.36
N GLY A 69 -19.47 1.82 15.59
CA GLY A 69 -20.43 2.49 16.47
C GLY A 69 -21.31 1.55 17.29
N VAL A 70 -21.33 0.24 16.99
CA VAL A 70 -22.08 -0.78 17.74
C VAL A 70 -21.13 -1.83 18.32
N GLY A 71 -20.23 -2.36 17.49
CA GLY A 71 -19.27 -3.41 17.86
C GLY A 71 -17.87 -2.88 18.16
N ASP A 72 -17.70 -1.64 18.59
CA ASP A 72 -16.41 -0.96 18.72
C ASP A 72 -15.40 -1.71 19.62
N THR A 73 -15.84 -2.32 20.69
CA THR A 73 -14.98 -3.14 21.55
C THR A 73 -14.49 -4.39 20.81
N ALA A 74 -15.37 -5.09 20.10
CA ALA A 74 -14.99 -6.26 19.32
C ALA A 74 -14.06 -5.87 18.15
N ILE A 75 -14.28 -4.71 17.50
CA ILE A 75 -13.38 -4.17 16.51
C ILE A 75 -11.98 -3.98 17.10
N ARG A 76 -11.87 -3.27 18.26
CA ARG A 76 -10.57 -3.02 18.90
C ARG A 76 -9.82 -4.30 19.29
N HIS A 77 -10.53 -5.37 19.66
CA HIS A 77 -9.92 -6.69 19.90
C HIS A 77 -9.53 -7.43 18.62
N SER A 78 -10.15 -7.11 17.49
CA SER A 78 -9.90 -7.77 16.21
C SER A 78 -8.82 -7.07 15.37
N VAL A 79 -8.37 -5.87 15.79
CA VAL A 79 -7.41 -5.06 15.02
C VAL A 79 -6.15 -4.76 15.82
N GLY A 80 -5.01 -4.85 15.15
CA GLY A 80 -3.72 -4.37 15.66
C GLY A 80 -3.36 -3.04 15.00
N ILE A 81 -2.78 -2.10 15.77
CA ILE A 81 -2.49 -0.76 15.25
C ILE A 81 -1.07 -0.37 15.59
N LEU A 82 -0.30 -0.04 14.55
CA LEU A 82 0.91 0.76 14.65
C LEU A 82 0.56 2.21 14.31
N THR A 83 0.75 3.09 15.24
CA THR A 83 0.59 4.54 15.06
C THR A 83 1.96 5.20 14.83
N GLU A 84 1.97 6.45 14.33
CA GLU A 84 3.18 7.26 14.13
C GLU A 84 4.07 7.34 15.39
N THR A 85 3.46 7.42 16.56
CA THR A 85 4.18 7.36 17.85
C THR A 85 4.13 5.94 18.37
N PRO A 86 5.26 5.28 18.64
CA PRO A 86 5.32 3.87 19.05
C PRO A 86 4.56 3.54 20.35
N GLY A 87 4.34 4.48 21.25
CA GLY A 87 3.59 4.27 22.49
C GLY A 87 4.19 3.19 23.38
N LEU A 88 5.51 3.18 23.54
CA LEU A 88 6.25 2.22 24.36
C LEU A 88 6.60 2.85 25.72
N TYR A 89 6.71 2.01 26.75
CA TYR A 89 7.20 2.41 28.06
C TYR A 89 8.72 2.32 28.08
N ASP A 90 9.40 3.44 28.08
CA ASP A 90 10.86 3.54 27.94
C ASP A 90 11.65 2.85 29.07
N ARG A 91 11.10 2.80 30.29
CA ARG A 91 11.72 2.18 31.45
C ARG A 91 11.54 0.66 31.50
N LEU A 92 10.57 0.13 30.77
CA LEU A 92 10.34 -1.31 30.67
C LEU A 92 11.25 -1.90 29.60
N SER A 93 11.66 -3.16 29.81
CA SER A 93 12.35 -3.90 28.77
C SER A 93 11.42 -4.17 27.57
N ALA A 94 11.99 -4.56 26.43
CA ALA A 94 11.19 -4.96 25.27
C ALA A 94 10.21 -6.09 25.64
N TRP A 95 10.68 -7.10 26.37
CA TRP A 95 9.87 -8.20 26.88
C TRP A 95 8.73 -7.72 27.78
N GLN A 96 9.05 -6.88 28.79
CA GLN A 96 8.05 -6.34 29.71
C GLN A 96 7.01 -5.47 29.01
N ASN A 97 7.42 -4.66 28.01
CA ASN A 97 6.47 -3.91 27.17
C ASN A 97 5.46 -4.86 26.52
N LEU A 98 5.94 -5.93 25.88
CA LEU A 98 5.06 -6.85 25.17
C LEU A 98 4.11 -7.58 26.13
N LEU A 99 4.58 -8.10 27.25
CA LEU A 99 3.71 -8.76 28.23
C LEU A 99 2.67 -7.81 28.82
N PHE A 100 3.05 -6.55 29.12
CA PHE A 100 2.13 -5.54 29.62
C PHE A 100 0.96 -5.32 28.62
N PHE A 101 1.27 -5.14 27.34
CA PHE A 101 0.22 -4.95 26.34
C PHE A 101 -0.58 -6.23 26.06
N ALA A 102 0.03 -7.41 26.12
CA ALA A 102 -0.68 -8.67 25.99
C ALA A 102 -1.76 -8.82 27.07
N HIS A 103 -1.44 -8.50 28.31
CA HIS A 103 -2.39 -8.53 29.42
C HIS A 103 -3.52 -7.52 29.25
N MET A 104 -3.26 -6.35 28.65
CA MET A 104 -4.33 -5.38 28.34
C MET A 104 -5.36 -5.89 27.31
N TYR A 105 -4.98 -6.90 26.52
CA TYR A 105 -5.84 -7.60 25.57
C TYR A 105 -6.33 -8.95 26.11
N ASP A 106 -6.20 -9.21 27.42
CA ASP A 106 -6.61 -10.45 28.07
C ASP A 106 -5.96 -11.71 27.49
N VAL A 107 -4.73 -11.58 26.90
CA VAL A 107 -3.96 -12.73 26.41
C VAL A 107 -3.37 -13.50 27.59
N PRO A 108 -3.68 -14.82 27.75
CA PRO A 108 -3.15 -15.61 28.85
C PRO A 108 -1.62 -15.70 28.86
N ASP A 109 -0.99 -15.71 30.06
CA ASP A 109 0.46 -15.68 30.24
C ASP A 109 1.27 -16.66 29.34
N PRO A 110 0.92 -17.95 29.25
CA PRO A 110 1.68 -18.85 28.39
C PRO A 110 1.67 -18.41 26.93
N ARG A 111 0.52 -17.93 26.43
CA ARG A 111 0.35 -17.46 25.06
C ARG A 111 1.03 -16.10 24.86
N ALA A 112 0.91 -15.20 25.83
CA ALA A 112 1.57 -13.89 25.80
C ALA A 112 3.09 -14.03 25.64
N GLY A 113 3.72 -14.92 26.44
CA GLY A 113 5.14 -15.23 26.33
C GLY A 113 5.52 -15.81 24.98
N GLN A 114 4.75 -16.78 24.48
CA GLN A 114 4.99 -17.39 23.17
C GLN A 114 4.90 -16.37 22.02
N GLN A 115 3.89 -15.51 22.04
CA GLN A 115 3.73 -14.48 21.02
C GLN A 115 4.84 -13.40 21.11
N ALA A 116 5.18 -12.98 22.33
CA ALA A 116 6.27 -12.03 22.54
C ALA A 116 7.62 -12.59 22.01
N GLU A 117 7.95 -13.83 22.33
CA GLU A 117 9.15 -14.49 21.79
C GLU A 117 9.11 -14.57 20.26
N ARG A 118 8.00 -15.06 19.70
CA ARG A 118 7.82 -15.20 18.27
C ARG A 118 8.10 -13.88 17.54
N TYR A 119 7.41 -12.81 17.90
CA TYR A 119 7.55 -11.52 17.20
C TYR A 119 8.88 -10.85 17.45
N LEU A 120 9.48 -10.99 18.64
CA LEU A 120 10.83 -10.49 18.88
C LEU A 120 11.88 -11.23 18.02
N ARG A 121 11.73 -12.54 17.79
CA ARG A 121 12.61 -13.30 16.89
C ARG A 121 12.42 -12.88 15.43
N MET A 122 11.20 -12.84 14.93
CA MET A 122 10.87 -12.42 13.56
C MET A 122 11.40 -11.01 13.23
N LEU A 123 11.38 -10.11 14.21
CA LEU A 123 11.82 -8.71 14.05
C LEU A 123 13.31 -8.49 14.44
N GLY A 124 14.03 -9.55 14.77
CA GLY A 124 15.46 -9.48 15.14
C GLY A 124 15.74 -8.72 16.44
N LEU A 125 14.81 -8.78 17.42
CA LEU A 125 14.94 -8.11 18.71
C LEU A 125 15.14 -9.07 19.89
N TRP A 126 15.18 -10.38 19.64
CA TRP A 126 15.23 -11.38 20.71
C TRP A 126 16.41 -11.24 21.67
N GLU A 127 17.61 -10.99 21.14
CA GLU A 127 18.82 -10.84 21.96
C GLU A 127 18.81 -9.58 22.82
N ARG A 128 17.99 -8.61 22.44
CA ARG A 128 17.81 -7.35 23.15
C ARG A 128 16.53 -7.29 23.98
N ARG A 129 15.83 -8.44 24.17
CA ARG A 129 14.52 -8.51 24.86
C ARG A 129 14.51 -7.98 26.29
N ASN A 130 15.64 -8.05 26.98
CA ASN A 130 15.78 -7.60 28.37
C ASN A 130 16.24 -6.14 28.48
N ASP A 131 16.61 -5.50 27.37
CA ASP A 131 17.07 -4.11 27.39
C ASP A 131 15.88 -3.15 27.49
N PRO A 132 16.02 -2.03 28.20
CA PRO A 132 14.99 -1.00 28.28
C PRO A 132 14.66 -0.46 26.88
N ALA A 133 13.36 -0.32 26.56
CA ALA A 133 12.92 0.20 25.26
C ALA A 133 13.42 1.63 24.98
N GLY A 134 13.69 2.42 26.01
CA GLY A 134 14.28 3.75 25.89
C GLY A 134 15.71 3.76 25.33
N SER A 135 16.44 2.64 25.40
CA SER A 135 17.80 2.50 24.82
C SER A 135 17.79 2.07 23.35
N PHE A 136 16.61 1.78 22.78
CA PHE A 136 16.48 1.30 21.42
C PHE A 136 16.64 2.41 20.40
N SER A 137 17.28 2.08 19.28
CA SER A 137 17.27 2.96 18.09
C SER A 137 15.83 3.19 17.59
N LYS A 138 15.61 4.20 16.74
CA LYS A 138 14.32 4.45 16.12
C LYS A 138 13.76 3.21 15.43
N GLY A 139 14.59 2.49 14.66
CA GLY A 139 14.20 1.26 13.97
C GLY A 139 13.85 0.12 14.93
N MET A 140 14.59 -0.05 16.02
CA MET A 140 14.28 -1.04 17.04
C MET A 140 12.97 -0.72 17.77
N ARG A 141 12.71 0.54 18.08
CA ARG A 141 11.45 1.00 18.69
C ARG A 141 10.27 0.74 17.75
N GLN A 142 10.43 1.00 16.46
CA GLN A 142 9.41 0.74 15.44
C GLN A 142 9.09 -0.76 15.35
N LYS A 143 10.12 -1.62 15.28
CA LYS A 143 9.95 -3.07 15.27
C LYS A 143 9.25 -3.57 16.56
N LEU A 144 9.62 -3.04 17.72
CA LEU A 144 8.95 -3.38 18.98
C LEU A 144 7.48 -2.95 19.02
N ALA A 145 7.16 -1.78 18.45
CA ALA A 145 5.78 -1.29 18.35
C ALA A 145 4.93 -2.14 17.38
N ILE A 146 5.54 -2.64 16.30
CA ILE A 146 4.91 -3.62 15.40
C ILE A 146 4.62 -4.92 16.16
N ALA A 147 5.61 -5.48 16.91
CA ALA A 147 5.39 -6.66 17.73
C ALA A 147 4.23 -6.47 18.71
N ARG A 148 4.19 -5.32 19.39
CA ARG A 148 3.10 -4.95 20.31
C ARG A 148 1.71 -4.99 19.65
N ALA A 149 1.59 -4.47 18.44
CA ALA A 149 0.31 -4.42 17.72
C ALA A 149 -0.26 -5.81 17.37
N LEU A 150 0.54 -6.88 17.50
CA LEU A 150 0.21 -8.22 17.05
C LEU A 150 0.01 -9.24 18.17
N LEU A 151 0.28 -8.88 19.43
CA LEU A 151 0.30 -9.80 20.56
C LEU A 151 -1.01 -10.57 20.79
N HIS A 152 -2.14 -9.92 20.51
CA HIS A 152 -3.48 -10.50 20.62
C HIS A 152 -3.95 -11.18 19.32
N GLU A 153 -3.04 -11.39 18.35
CA GLU A 153 -3.27 -12.07 17.06
C GLU A 153 -4.44 -11.49 16.27
N PRO A 154 -4.45 -10.18 16.01
CA PRO A 154 -5.56 -9.53 15.32
C PRO A 154 -5.73 -10.07 13.89
N ALA A 155 -6.98 -10.12 13.41
CA ALA A 155 -7.30 -10.49 12.03
C ALA A 155 -6.89 -9.41 11.02
N ILE A 156 -6.92 -8.13 11.45
CA ILE A 156 -6.59 -6.97 10.64
C ILE A 156 -5.47 -6.17 11.33
N VAL A 157 -4.46 -5.76 10.57
CA VAL A 157 -3.34 -4.97 11.09
C VAL A 157 -3.25 -3.64 10.34
N PHE A 158 -3.42 -2.54 11.05
CA PHE A 158 -3.19 -1.19 10.54
C PHE A 158 -1.76 -0.77 10.83
N LEU A 159 -0.99 -0.48 9.80
CA LEU A 159 0.40 -0.03 9.90
C LEU A 159 0.52 1.37 9.27
N ASP A 160 0.60 2.39 10.13
CA ASP A 160 0.76 3.78 9.68
C ASP A 160 2.25 4.07 9.46
N GLU A 161 2.66 4.14 8.19
CA GLU A 161 4.04 4.39 7.73
C GLU A 161 5.10 3.51 8.42
N PRO A 162 5.00 2.17 8.38
CA PRO A 162 5.79 1.28 9.23
C PRO A 162 7.30 1.34 8.97
N THR A 163 7.73 1.82 7.81
CA THR A 163 9.15 1.90 7.40
C THR A 163 9.70 3.34 7.37
N ALA A 164 8.89 4.34 7.74
CA ALA A 164 9.27 5.75 7.66
C ALA A 164 10.48 6.08 8.54
N GLY A 165 11.54 6.60 7.90
CA GLY A 165 12.76 7.03 8.59
C GLY A 165 13.56 5.88 9.21
N LEU A 166 13.38 4.65 8.73
CA LEU A 166 14.23 3.50 9.05
C LEU A 166 15.41 3.45 8.07
N ASP A 167 16.51 2.87 8.55
CA ASP A 167 17.60 2.46 7.68
C ASP A 167 17.16 1.31 6.74
N PRO A 168 17.90 1.06 5.64
CA PRO A 168 17.51 0.04 4.65
C PRO A 168 17.35 -1.37 5.22
N GLU A 169 18.17 -1.76 6.21
CA GLU A 169 18.12 -3.08 6.82
C GLU A 169 16.86 -3.23 7.70
N ALA A 170 16.58 -2.25 8.55
CA ALA A 170 15.38 -2.23 9.37
C ALA A 170 14.11 -2.19 8.50
N ALA A 171 14.10 -1.38 7.44
CA ALA A 171 12.98 -1.32 6.50
C ALA A 171 12.76 -2.67 5.80
N ARG A 172 13.83 -3.36 5.37
CA ARG A 172 13.75 -4.70 4.78
C ARG A 172 13.14 -5.70 5.78
N THR A 173 13.62 -5.72 7.02
CA THR A 173 13.06 -6.59 8.07
C THR A 173 11.55 -6.39 8.22
N VAL A 174 11.08 -5.13 8.21
CA VAL A 174 9.64 -4.82 8.31
C VAL A 174 8.87 -5.28 7.06
N ARG A 175 9.43 -5.11 5.86
CA ARG A 175 8.79 -5.61 4.62
C ARG A 175 8.67 -7.13 4.61
N ASP A 176 9.73 -7.83 4.96
CA ASP A 176 9.72 -9.30 5.02
C ASP A 176 8.68 -9.77 6.06
N PHE A 177 8.61 -9.10 7.19
CA PHE A 177 7.61 -9.37 8.22
C PHE A 177 6.16 -9.16 7.73
N VAL A 178 5.89 -8.11 6.94
CA VAL A 178 4.57 -7.89 6.31
C VAL A 178 4.22 -9.05 5.37
N LYS A 179 5.20 -9.55 4.59
CA LYS A 179 5.01 -10.70 3.70
C LYS A 179 4.68 -11.99 4.49
N GLU A 180 5.33 -12.20 5.64
CA GLU A 180 5.03 -13.34 6.50
C GLU A 180 3.62 -13.26 7.09
N LEU A 181 3.19 -12.10 7.59
CA LEU A 181 1.83 -11.90 8.09
C LEU A 181 0.76 -12.13 7.00
N ARG A 182 1.05 -11.71 5.77
CA ARG A 182 0.18 -12.01 4.61
C ARG A 182 0.08 -13.51 4.37
N ALA A 183 1.21 -14.22 4.41
CA ALA A 183 1.23 -15.68 4.23
C ALA A 183 0.43 -16.43 5.31
N GLU A 184 0.29 -15.84 6.50
CA GLU A 184 -0.59 -16.32 7.58
C GLU A 184 -2.08 -16.00 7.36
N GLY A 185 -2.44 -15.34 6.26
CA GLY A 185 -3.83 -14.98 5.93
C GLY A 185 -4.34 -13.72 6.61
N ARG A 186 -3.48 -12.91 7.24
CA ARG A 186 -3.88 -11.64 7.87
C ARG A 186 -4.14 -10.57 6.83
N THR A 187 -5.13 -9.73 7.10
CA THR A 187 -5.38 -8.52 6.32
C THR A 187 -4.52 -7.39 6.85
N ILE A 188 -3.77 -6.72 5.98
CA ILE A 188 -2.85 -5.66 6.36
C ILE A 188 -3.25 -4.38 5.63
N PHE A 189 -3.51 -3.32 6.39
CA PHE A 189 -3.80 -1.98 5.88
C PHE A 189 -2.58 -1.09 6.11
N LEU A 190 -1.89 -0.75 5.02
CA LEU A 190 -0.69 0.09 5.05
C LEU A 190 -1.04 1.51 4.63
N THR A 191 -0.74 2.51 5.46
CA THR A 191 -0.67 3.88 4.94
C THR A 191 0.76 4.15 4.51
N LYS A 192 0.93 4.75 3.34
CA LYS A 192 2.26 5.03 2.80
C LYS A 192 2.30 6.28 1.93
N HIS A 193 3.50 6.83 1.83
CA HIS A 193 3.89 7.79 0.80
C HIS A 193 5.04 7.27 -0.09
N ASN A 194 5.68 6.13 0.27
CA ASN A 194 6.72 5.48 -0.52
C ASN A 194 6.06 4.53 -1.55
N LEU A 195 5.97 4.98 -2.79
CA LEU A 195 5.27 4.30 -3.87
C LEU A 195 5.98 3.02 -4.36
N PRO A 196 7.33 2.98 -4.51
CA PRO A 196 8.03 1.73 -4.83
C PRO A 196 7.77 0.61 -3.81
N GLU A 197 7.70 0.95 -2.52
CA GLU A 197 7.44 -0.04 -1.48
C GLU A 197 5.97 -0.50 -1.48
N ALA A 198 5.03 0.39 -1.82
CA ALA A 198 3.64 0.02 -2.00
C ALA A 198 3.45 -0.91 -3.20
N ASP A 199 4.17 -0.66 -4.30
CA ASP A 199 4.19 -1.51 -5.49
C ASP A 199 4.70 -2.93 -5.21
N GLU A 200 5.72 -3.05 -4.34
CA GLU A 200 6.30 -4.34 -3.93
C GLU A 200 5.37 -5.16 -3.01
N LEU A 201 4.66 -4.49 -2.10
CA LEU A 201 3.99 -5.17 -0.99
C LEU A 201 2.48 -5.35 -1.19
N CYS A 202 1.82 -4.42 -1.89
CA CYS A 202 0.36 -4.34 -1.87
C CYS A 202 -0.29 -5.13 -3.01
N ASP A 203 -1.35 -5.85 -2.67
CA ASP A 203 -2.24 -6.51 -3.65
C ASP A 203 -3.21 -5.51 -4.28
N LEU A 204 -3.70 -4.59 -3.46
CA LEU A 204 -4.60 -3.51 -3.85
C LEU A 204 -4.07 -2.18 -3.31
N ILE A 205 -4.25 -1.13 -4.09
CA ILE A 205 -3.84 0.23 -3.73
C ILE A 205 -5.01 1.17 -3.95
N ALA A 206 -5.30 1.97 -2.92
CA ALA A 206 -6.18 3.12 -3.03
C ALA A 206 -5.37 4.41 -3.06
N VAL A 207 -5.62 5.26 -4.05
CA VAL A 207 -5.12 6.63 -4.10
C VAL A 207 -6.19 7.54 -3.50
N PHE A 208 -5.80 8.30 -2.46
CA PHE A 208 -6.73 9.02 -1.60
C PHE A 208 -6.26 10.45 -1.31
N ARG A 209 -7.17 11.41 -1.48
CA ARG A 209 -7.00 12.82 -1.10
C ARG A 209 -8.32 13.36 -0.59
N THR A 210 -8.60 13.18 0.71
CA THR A 210 -9.91 13.48 1.33
C THR A 210 -11.04 12.61 0.80
N ARG A 211 -11.01 12.29 -0.50
CA ARG A 211 -11.88 11.35 -1.23
C ARG A 211 -11.07 10.23 -1.85
N LEU A 212 -11.73 9.11 -2.11
CA LEU A 212 -11.15 8.02 -2.87
C LEU A 212 -11.09 8.40 -4.34
N LEU A 213 -9.89 8.45 -4.91
CA LEU A 213 -9.70 8.77 -6.33
C LEU A 213 -9.77 7.50 -7.18
N ARG A 214 -9.05 6.46 -6.76
CA ARG A 214 -9.06 5.16 -7.44
C ARG A 214 -8.61 4.04 -6.50
N VAL A 215 -9.11 2.83 -6.74
CA VAL A 215 -8.64 1.62 -6.08
C VAL A 215 -8.53 0.48 -7.11
N ASP A 216 -7.36 -0.15 -7.16
CA ASP A 216 -7.11 -1.32 -8.00
C ASP A 216 -5.79 -2.00 -7.60
N SER A 217 -5.44 -3.11 -8.27
CA SER A 217 -4.09 -3.67 -8.18
C SER A 217 -3.06 -2.71 -8.78
N PRO A 218 -1.79 -2.73 -8.33
CA PRO A 218 -0.72 -1.91 -8.93
C PRO A 218 -0.63 -2.05 -10.45
N ALA A 219 -0.79 -3.26 -10.97
CA ALA A 219 -0.76 -3.55 -12.41
C ALA A 219 -1.94 -2.88 -13.14
N ASN A 220 -3.17 -3.01 -12.62
CA ASN A 220 -4.36 -2.42 -13.22
C ASN A 220 -4.36 -0.89 -13.13
N LEU A 221 -3.82 -0.32 -12.06
CA LEU A 221 -3.66 1.14 -11.95
C LEU A 221 -2.77 1.68 -13.07
N ARG A 222 -1.64 1.01 -13.34
CA ARG A 222 -0.75 1.39 -14.46
C ARG A 222 -1.45 1.22 -15.81
N ALA A 223 -2.01 0.06 -16.08
CA ALA A 223 -2.69 -0.24 -17.33
C ALA A 223 -3.87 0.68 -17.61
N GLY A 224 -4.65 1.02 -16.59
CA GLY A 224 -5.84 1.86 -16.72
C GLY A 224 -5.56 3.33 -17.01
N LEU A 225 -4.36 3.85 -16.71
CA LEU A 225 -3.98 5.23 -16.95
C LEU A 225 -3.10 5.39 -18.19
N PHE A 226 -2.20 4.47 -18.42
CA PHE A 226 -1.18 4.57 -19.46
C PHE A 226 -1.34 3.55 -20.58
N GLY A 227 -2.31 2.63 -20.45
CA GLY A 227 -2.46 1.51 -21.38
C GLY A 227 -1.31 0.51 -21.25
N HIS A 228 -1.25 -0.40 -22.22
CA HIS A 228 -0.16 -1.33 -22.40
C HIS A 228 0.73 -0.86 -23.55
N GLY A 229 2.03 -0.92 -23.42
CA GLY A 229 2.91 -0.46 -24.46
C GLY A 229 4.29 -1.12 -24.46
N THR A 230 4.97 -0.94 -25.56
CA THR A 230 6.31 -1.47 -25.80
C THR A 230 7.25 -0.36 -26.24
N LEU A 231 8.43 -0.31 -25.63
CA LEU A 231 9.51 0.58 -26.01
C LEU A 231 10.46 -0.18 -26.95
N ILE A 232 10.65 0.34 -28.17
CA ILE A 232 11.53 -0.27 -29.17
C ILE A 232 12.72 0.65 -29.38
N ARG A 233 13.93 0.15 -29.14
CA ARG A 233 15.19 0.85 -29.41
C ARG A 233 15.80 0.35 -30.70
N PHE A 234 16.19 1.28 -31.56
CA PHE A 234 16.77 0.99 -32.88
C PHE A 234 18.27 1.27 -32.94
N ALA A 235 18.93 0.65 -33.92
CA ALA A 235 20.27 1.03 -34.33
C ALA A 235 20.16 2.21 -35.31
N GLY A 236 20.13 3.44 -34.80
CA GLY A 236 19.97 4.66 -35.59
C GLY A 236 18.73 5.48 -35.14
N ASP A 237 18.25 6.34 -36.06
CA ASP A 237 17.12 7.23 -35.75
C ASP A 237 15.82 6.44 -35.69
N ALA A 238 15.22 6.41 -34.49
CA ALA A 238 13.94 5.75 -34.25
C ALA A 238 12.77 6.51 -34.92
N ALA A 239 12.85 7.83 -35.02
CA ALA A 239 11.75 8.65 -35.52
C ALA A 239 11.33 8.31 -36.98
N ARG A 240 12.27 7.80 -37.78
CA ARG A 240 11.99 7.36 -39.16
C ARG A 240 10.98 6.22 -39.26
N TRP A 241 10.83 5.41 -38.18
CA TRP A 241 9.96 4.25 -38.14
C TRP A 241 8.58 4.56 -37.56
N LYS A 242 8.33 5.83 -37.19
CA LYS A 242 7.08 6.25 -36.56
C LYS A 242 5.88 6.01 -37.49
N VAL A 243 5.96 6.46 -38.73
CA VAL A 243 4.87 6.38 -39.71
C VAL A 243 4.50 4.93 -40.02
N GLU A 244 5.50 4.07 -40.26
CA GLU A 244 5.31 2.66 -40.53
C GLU A 244 4.68 1.93 -39.32
N THR A 245 5.05 2.34 -38.10
CA THR A 245 4.50 1.78 -36.87
C THR A 245 3.04 2.23 -36.67
N GLU A 246 2.73 3.51 -36.90
CA GLU A 246 1.38 4.05 -36.80
C GLU A 246 0.40 3.43 -37.82
N ALA A 247 0.93 2.93 -38.96
CA ALA A 247 0.10 2.29 -39.98
C ALA A 247 -0.39 0.89 -39.59
N LEU A 248 0.12 0.29 -38.52
CA LEU A 248 -0.29 -1.03 -38.07
C LEU A 248 -1.66 -0.99 -37.37
N PRO A 249 -2.62 -1.85 -37.74
CA PRO A 249 -4.02 -1.71 -37.30
C PRO A 249 -4.25 -1.94 -35.80
N PHE A 250 -3.28 -2.53 -35.09
CA PHE A 250 -3.33 -2.81 -33.66
C PHE A 250 -2.57 -1.77 -32.82
N VAL A 251 -1.90 -0.80 -33.47
CA VAL A 251 -1.19 0.29 -32.79
C VAL A 251 -2.16 1.43 -32.52
N ARG A 252 -2.20 1.91 -31.30
CA ARG A 252 -3.04 3.03 -30.88
C ARG A 252 -2.32 4.37 -30.93
N GLU A 253 -1.09 4.39 -30.45
CA GLU A 253 -0.28 5.60 -30.37
C GLU A 253 1.20 5.26 -30.49
N VAL A 254 1.96 6.14 -31.14
CA VAL A 254 3.41 6.05 -31.26
C VAL A 254 4.07 7.37 -30.91
N THR A 255 4.95 7.34 -29.91
CA THR A 255 5.73 8.51 -29.49
C THR A 255 7.22 8.21 -29.66
N ALA A 256 7.96 9.08 -30.35
CA ALA A 256 9.40 9.00 -30.45
C ALA A 256 10.05 9.75 -29.27
N ARG A 257 10.91 9.04 -28.48
CA ARG A 257 11.66 9.61 -27.35
C ARG A 257 13.04 8.94 -27.26
N ASP A 258 14.07 9.76 -27.05
CA ASP A 258 15.43 9.30 -26.71
C ASP A 258 15.97 8.17 -27.60
N GLY A 259 15.72 8.25 -28.91
CA GLY A 259 16.18 7.23 -29.87
C GLY A 259 15.40 5.91 -29.80
N ALA A 260 14.21 5.92 -29.22
CA ALA A 260 13.28 4.80 -29.16
C ALA A 260 11.88 5.20 -29.64
N LEU A 261 11.05 4.21 -30.01
CA LEU A 261 9.62 4.38 -30.17
C LEU A 261 8.91 3.77 -28.97
N ALA A 262 8.06 4.55 -28.33
CA ALA A 262 7.05 4.09 -27.39
C ALA A 262 5.77 3.80 -28.18
N VAL A 263 5.33 2.56 -28.20
CA VAL A 263 4.18 2.08 -28.96
C VAL A 263 3.12 1.58 -28.00
N THR A 264 1.95 2.22 -27.98
CA THR A 264 0.80 1.81 -27.17
C THR A 264 -0.11 0.88 -27.98
N MET A 265 -0.51 -0.24 -27.39
CA MET A 265 -1.36 -1.27 -27.99
C MET A 265 -2.17 -2.00 -26.93
N ASP A 266 -3.20 -2.78 -27.33
CA ASP A 266 -4.09 -3.44 -26.38
C ASP A 266 -3.50 -4.66 -25.72
N ASP A 267 -2.77 -5.48 -26.47
CA ASP A 267 -2.17 -6.74 -26.05
C ASP A 267 -0.74 -6.85 -26.55
N PRO A 268 0.25 -6.27 -25.84
CA PRO A 268 1.64 -6.34 -26.25
C PRO A 268 2.18 -7.77 -26.36
N ASP A 269 1.70 -8.71 -25.55
CA ASP A 269 2.18 -10.09 -25.58
C ASP A 269 1.83 -10.78 -26.90
N ALA A 270 0.60 -10.60 -27.39
CA ALA A 270 0.19 -11.11 -28.68
C ALA A 270 0.67 -10.27 -29.87
N GLN A 271 0.79 -8.94 -29.71
CA GLN A 271 1.01 -7.99 -30.81
C GLN A 271 2.50 -7.65 -31.05
N ASN A 272 3.37 -7.76 -30.04
CA ASN A 272 4.80 -7.51 -30.20
C ASN A 272 5.47 -8.36 -31.30
N PRO A 273 5.19 -9.67 -31.44
CA PRO A 273 5.77 -10.44 -32.54
C PRO A 273 5.38 -9.89 -33.92
N LEU A 274 4.15 -9.42 -34.08
CA LEU A 274 3.66 -8.84 -35.34
C LEU A 274 4.31 -7.49 -35.61
N LEU A 275 4.42 -6.64 -34.59
CA LEU A 275 5.08 -5.34 -34.64
C LEU A 275 6.57 -5.49 -35.03
N ILE A 276 7.28 -6.38 -34.35
CA ILE A 276 8.72 -6.62 -34.62
C ILE A 276 8.92 -7.13 -36.04
N ASN A 277 8.11 -8.10 -36.47
CA ASN A 277 8.20 -8.67 -37.82
C ASN A 277 7.94 -7.61 -38.91
N ALA A 278 6.94 -6.75 -38.74
CA ALA A 278 6.64 -5.67 -39.65
C ALA A 278 7.79 -4.67 -39.78
N LEU A 279 8.35 -4.24 -38.66
CA LEU A 279 9.50 -3.32 -38.64
C LEU A 279 10.79 -3.92 -39.25
N VAL A 280 11.09 -5.17 -38.93
CA VAL A 280 12.26 -5.87 -39.51
C VAL A 280 12.08 -6.08 -41.00
N ALA A 281 10.87 -6.44 -41.48
CA ALA A 281 10.56 -6.55 -42.90
C ALA A 281 10.70 -5.20 -43.64
N ALA A 282 10.42 -4.08 -42.97
CA ALA A 282 10.65 -2.74 -43.51
C ALA A 282 12.13 -2.31 -43.46
N GLY A 283 13.03 -3.13 -42.92
CA GLY A 283 14.47 -2.87 -42.83
C GLY A 283 14.93 -2.22 -41.52
N ALA A 284 14.14 -2.27 -40.48
CA ALA A 284 14.52 -1.74 -39.17
C ALA A 284 15.55 -2.67 -38.48
N HIS A 285 16.57 -2.07 -37.88
CA HIS A 285 17.51 -2.77 -37.03
C HIS A 285 17.15 -2.53 -35.55
N ILE A 286 16.39 -3.45 -34.98
CA ILE A 286 15.95 -3.40 -33.59
C ILE A 286 17.07 -3.87 -32.66
N ARG A 287 17.37 -3.10 -31.58
CA ARG A 287 18.35 -3.46 -30.56
C ARG A 287 17.68 -4.07 -29.33
N TYR A 288 16.64 -3.42 -28.84
CA TYR A 288 15.92 -3.84 -27.63
C TYR A 288 14.43 -3.62 -27.82
N VAL A 289 13.66 -4.52 -27.21
CA VAL A 289 12.21 -4.44 -27.10
C VAL A 289 11.88 -4.65 -25.62
N GLU A 290 11.33 -3.64 -24.98
CA GLU A 290 11.08 -3.62 -23.56
C GLU A 290 9.62 -3.20 -23.31
N PRO A 291 8.94 -3.73 -22.29
CA PRO A 291 7.66 -3.17 -21.87
C PRO A 291 7.83 -1.70 -21.49
N ILE A 292 6.85 -0.86 -21.81
CA ILE A 292 6.81 0.50 -21.23
C ILE A 292 6.48 0.33 -19.74
N ALA A 293 7.49 0.52 -18.91
CA ALA A 293 7.33 0.44 -17.47
C ALA A 293 6.92 1.81 -16.93
N HIS A 294 5.62 2.02 -16.75
CA HIS A 294 5.15 3.13 -15.92
C HIS A 294 5.29 2.75 -14.44
N SER A 295 5.83 3.65 -13.66
CA SER A 295 5.94 3.47 -12.21
C SER A 295 4.58 3.75 -11.53
N LEU A 296 4.40 3.26 -10.32
CA LEU A 296 3.25 3.67 -9.51
C LEU A 296 3.31 5.18 -9.16
N GLU A 297 4.51 5.78 -9.24
CA GLU A 297 4.71 7.22 -9.07
C GLU A 297 4.08 8.01 -10.22
N ASP A 298 4.24 7.57 -11.46
CA ASP A 298 3.58 8.19 -12.62
C ASP A 298 2.06 8.14 -12.48
N VAL A 299 1.53 6.97 -12.07
CA VAL A 299 0.08 6.80 -11.76
C VAL A 299 -0.38 7.79 -10.71
N TYR A 300 0.37 7.90 -9.61
CA TYR A 300 0.01 8.76 -8.49
C TYR A 300 0.01 10.24 -8.89
N LEU A 301 1.04 10.69 -9.60
CA LEU A 301 1.15 12.08 -10.08
C LEU A 301 0.00 12.43 -11.02
N GLU A 302 -0.29 11.58 -11.99
CA GLU A 302 -1.37 11.79 -12.95
C GLU A 302 -2.75 11.90 -12.26
N LEU A 303 -3.04 11.05 -11.27
CA LEU A 303 -4.28 11.11 -10.51
C LEU A 303 -4.38 12.38 -9.66
N MET A 304 -3.25 12.82 -9.07
CA MET A 304 -3.22 14.04 -8.25
C MET A 304 -3.34 15.31 -9.09
N GLU A 305 -2.79 15.34 -10.30
CA GLU A 305 -2.93 16.46 -11.25
C GLU A 305 -4.38 16.60 -11.73
N LYS A 306 -5.02 15.51 -12.14
CA LYS A 306 -6.43 15.52 -12.57
C LYS A 306 -7.37 16.06 -11.50
N GLU A 307 -7.14 15.70 -10.22
CA GLU A 307 -7.92 16.21 -9.09
C GLU A 307 -7.67 17.71 -8.82
N SER A 308 -6.49 18.24 -9.20
CA SER A 308 -6.13 19.64 -8.95
C SER A 308 -6.65 20.60 -10.01
N LEU A 309 -7.14 20.12 -11.14
CA LEU A 309 -7.73 20.93 -12.21
C LEU A 309 -9.13 21.40 -11.81
N PRO A 310 -9.45 22.70 -11.85
CA PRO A 310 -10.78 23.20 -11.55
C PRO A 310 -11.75 22.78 -12.68
N GLY A 311 -12.66 21.84 -12.42
CA GLY A 311 -13.66 21.44 -13.41
C GLY A 311 -14.36 20.09 -13.21
N HIS A 312 -14.05 19.31 -12.21
CA HIS A 312 -14.70 18.02 -11.95
C HIS A 312 -15.57 18.02 -10.67
N TYR A 313 -16.43 19.04 -10.55
CA TYR A 313 -17.52 19.04 -9.59
C TYR A 313 -18.83 19.03 -10.39
N GLU A 314 -19.24 17.88 -10.91
CA GLU A 314 -20.64 17.57 -11.23
C GLU A 314 -21.08 16.28 -10.57
#